data_34b0b4945980eb97d06a285ceed81ab3
#
_entry.id   34b0b4945980eb97d06a285ceed81ab3
#
_cell.length_a   1.000
_cell.length_b   1.000
_cell.length_c   1.000
_cell.angle_alpha   90.00
_cell.angle_beta   90.00
_cell.angle_gamma   90.00
#
_symmetry.space_group_name_H-M   'P 1'
#
loop_
_entity.id
_entity.type
_entity.pdbx_description
1 polymer ?
#
loop_
_entity_poly.entity_id
_entity_poly.type
_entity_poly.pdbx_seq_one_letter_code
_entity_poly.pdbx_strand_id
1 'polypeptide(L)'
;MDRESLAADTAKTAAALRSQLHQMAAASQVLEHGTTSEKDRTYLAVINQSICRMLRIVGRMELGHRLTDEEAQLSLRYIDLTRQLEDLGTRLQGVLADIGVTFTLRCPDHLYAVADGDLLRQMLLELISNLALVSTKIMLSVAVKDDRICFTFSDNGPGQADGRPALPAQLEEQEERSSIDLARRIAELHGGTLMISANEDSSLSIMVSIPHRKDPGLRLESSAASWQTGGFDSVLVAMSQLLPSRSFLPENLG
;
A
#
# COMPACT_ATOMS: atom_id res chain seq x y z
N MET A 1 8.30 -14.51 29.53
CA MET A 1 7.37 -13.54 28.91
C MET A 1 6.95 -14.20 27.61
N ASP A 2 5.72 -14.70 27.58
CA ASP A 2 5.24 -15.55 26.49
C ASP A 2 5.10 -14.76 25.20
N ARG A 3 5.33 -15.42 24.07
CA ARG A 3 5.21 -14.81 22.72
C ARG A 3 3.84 -14.12 22.52
N GLU A 4 2.79 -14.71 23.06
CA GLU A 4 1.43 -14.15 23.03
C GLU A 4 1.30 -12.83 23.80
N SER A 5 1.92 -12.72 24.98
CA SER A 5 1.91 -11.48 25.77
C SER A 5 2.64 -10.35 25.03
N LEU A 6 3.79 -10.64 24.41
CA LEU A 6 4.55 -9.64 23.64
C LEU A 6 3.76 -9.19 22.39
N ALA A 7 3.09 -10.11 21.71
CA ALA A 7 2.27 -9.81 20.55
C ALA A 7 1.06 -8.94 20.92
N ALA A 8 0.36 -9.28 22.01
CA ALA A 8 -0.78 -8.50 22.50
C ALA A 8 -0.37 -7.07 22.93
N ASP A 9 0.80 -6.91 23.55
CA ASP A 9 1.33 -5.61 23.94
C ASP A 9 1.73 -4.77 22.72
N THR A 10 2.27 -5.41 21.69
CA THR A 10 2.59 -4.74 20.41
C THR A 10 1.33 -4.22 19.73
N ALA A 11 0.26 -5.00 19.67
CA ALA A 11 -1.01 -4.59 19.07
C ALA A 11 -1.64 -3.41 19.82
N LYS A 12 -1.64 -3.46 21.18
CA LYS A 12 -2.16 -2.36 22.03
C LYS A 12 -1.35 -1.08 21.81
N THR A 13 -0.02 -1.21 21.74
CA THR A 13 0.88 -0.07 21.51
C THR A 13 0.64 0.55 20.13
N ALA A 14 0.50 -0.27 19.10
CA ALA A 14 0.20 0.19 17.75
C ALA A 14 -1.16 0.92 17.68
N ALA A 15 -2.20 0.37 18.31
CA ALA A 15 -3.51 1.02 18.37
C ALA A 15 -3.47 2.37 19.12
N ALA A 16 -2.71 2.46 20.22
CA ALA A 16 -2.53 3.71 20.96
C ALA A 16 -1.78 4.76 20.13
N LEU A 17 -0.69 4.36 19.43
CA LEU A 17 0.04 5.24 18.51
C LEU A 17 -0.85 5.72 17.38
N ARG A 18 -1.65 4.86 16.77
CA ARG A 18 -2.61 5.23 15.72
C ARG A 18 -3.59 6.30 16.22
N SER A 19 -4.12 6.14 17.43
CA SER A 19 -5.04 7.12 18.04
C SER A 19 -4.39 8.50 18.19
N GLN A 20 -3.14 8.55 18.66
CA GLN A 20 -2.39 9.81 18.79
C GLN A 20 -2.11 10.45 17.42
N LEU A 21 -1.76 9.64 16.42
CA LEU A 21 -1.52 10.14 15.06
C LEU A 21 -2.78 10.72 14.42
N HIS A 22 -3.96 10.12 14.68
CA HIS A 22 -5.24 10.69 14.24
C HIS A 22 -5.53 12.05 14.87
N GLN A 23 -5.19 12.21 16.16
CA GLN A 23 -5.35 13.51 16.85
C GLN A 23 -4.40 14.56 16.26
N MET A 24 -3.14 14.18 15.97
CA MET A 24 -2.18 15.07 15.32
C MET A 24 -2.61 15.46 13.91
N ALA A 25 -3.15 14.52 13.13
CA ALA A 25 -3.70 14.78 11.81
C ALA A 25 -4.87 15.76 11.86
N ALA A 26 -5.82 15.55 12.77
CA ALA A 26 -6.94 16.44 12.97
C ALA A 26 -6.49 17.86 13.39
N ALA A 27 -5.50 17.97 14.27
CA ALA A 27 -4.94 19.27 14.67
C ALA A 27 -4.23 19.96 13.50
N SER A 28 -3.49 19.23 12.68
CA SER A 28 -2.85 19.76 11.47
C SER A 28 -3.88 20.32 10.49
N GLN A 29 -4.97 19.57 10.23
CA GLN A 29 -6.07 20.01 9.35
C GLN A 29 -6.76 21.28 9.86
N VAL A 30 -6.92 21.44 11.18
CA VAL A 30 -7.47 22.67 11.76
C VAL A 30 -6.52 23.86 11.54
N LEU A 31 -5.22 23.67 11.70
CA LEU A 31 -4.20 24.70 11.45
C LEU A 31 -4.16 25.13 9.98
N GLU A 32 -4.39 24.21 9.05
CA GLU A 32 -4.43 24.48 7.61
C GLU A 32 -5.46 25.56 7.25
N HIS A 33 -6.65 25.53 7.85
CA HIS A 33 -7.74 26.48 7.59
C HIS A 33 -7.41 27.91 8.00
N GLY A 34 -6.48 28.11 8.94
CA GLY A 34 -6.05 29.42 9.42
C GLY A 34 -4.75 29.94 8.81
N THR A 35 -4.06 29.10 8.04
CA THR A 35 -2.68 29.38 7.59
C THR A 35 -2.66 30.03 6.22
N THR A 36 -2.17 31.29 6.15
CA THR A 36 -2.03 32.05 4.91
C THR A 36 -0.57 32.21 4.47
N SER A 37 0.38 31.96 5.36
CA SER A 37 1.82 32.09 5.10
C SER A 37 2.35 30.87 4.35
N GLU A 38 3.06 31.07 3.23
CA GLU A 38 3.72 30.02 2.46
C GLU A 38 4.73 29.23 3.31
N LYS A 39 5.41 29.91 4.21
CA LYS A 39 6.37 29.29 5.13
C LYS A 39 5.69 28.33 6.10
N ASP A 40 4.53 28.71 6.66
CA ASP A 40 3.79 27.87 7.58
C ASP A 40 3.18 26.67 6.87
N ARG A 41 2.73 26.83 5.62
CA ARG A 41 2.27 25.72 4.76
C ARG A 41 3.38 24.70 4.51
N THR A 42 4.62 25.16 4.31
CA THR A 42 5.77 24.26 4.16
C THR A 42 6.03 23.46 5.45
N TYR A 43 5.92 24.09 6.63
CA TYR A 43 6.05 23.38 7.90
C TYR A 43 4.91 22.36 8.10
N LEU A 44 3.68 22.73 7.75
CA LEU A 44 2.55 21.80 7.80
C LEU A 44 2.76 20.60 6.86
N ALA A 45 3.29 20.81 5.67
CA ALA A 45 3.62 19.72 4.75
C ALA A 45 4.64 18.72 5.35
N VAL A 46 5.66 19.21 6.06
CA VAL A 46 6.62 18.35 6.77
C VAL A 46 5.97 17.60 7.92
N ILE A 47 5.07 18.24 8.67
CA ILE A 47 4.31 17.61 9.76
C ILE A 47 3.41 16.51 9.18
N ASN A 48 2.64 16.80 8.13
CA ASN A 48 1.76 15.85 7.47
C ASN A 48 2.52 14.65 6.90
N GLN A 49 3.66 14.89 6.24
CA GLN A 49 4.54 13.82 5.79
C GLN A 49 5.00 12.92 6.93
N SER A 50 5.38 13.52 8.06
CA SER A 50 5.82 12.77 9.24
C SER A 50 4.71 11.92 9.83
N ILE A 51 3.48 12.48 9.90
CA ILE A 51 2.29 11.74 10.34
C ILE A 51 2.01 10.57 9.40
N CYS A 52 2.03 10.78 8.06
CA CYS A 52 1.81 9.73 7.08
C CYS A 52 2.85 8.60 7.19
N ARG A 53 4.13 8.92 7.37
CA ARG A 53 5.19 7.92 7.60
C ARG A 53 4.95 7.11 8.88
N MET A 54 4.56 7.75 9.97
CA MET A 54 4.23 7.05 11.21
C MET A 54 2.97 6.18 11.06
N LEU A 55 1.92 6.67 10.38
CA LEU A 55 0.72 5.88 10.08
C LEU A 55 1.05 4.63 9.25
N ARG A 56 1.95 4.76 8.28
CA ARG A 56 2.45 3.61 7.49
C ARG A 56 3.13 2.58 8.37
N ILE A 57 4.07 3.01 9.24
CA ILE A 57 4.78 2.10 10.16
C ILE A 57 3.80 1.39 11.09
N VAL A 58 2.90 2.13 11.74
CA VAL A 58 1.90 1.57 12.65
C VAL A 58 0.97 0.59 11.90
N GLY A 59 0.53 0.94 10.68
CA GLY A 59 -0.30 0.07 9.85
C GLY A 59 0.39 -1.26 9.51
N ARG A 60 1.69 -1.22 9.21
CA ARG A 60 2.50 -2.44 8.97
C ARG A 60 2.66 -3.28 10.24
N MET A 61 2.85 -2.66 11.40
CA MET A 61 2.91 -3.38 12.69
C MET A 61 1.60 -4.10 12.98
N GLU A 62 0.46 -3.41 12.83
CA GLU A 62 -0.87 -3.99 13.04
C GLU A 62 -1.15 -5.12 12.04
N LEU A 63 -0.81 -4.90 10.77
CA LEU A 63 -0.97 -5.90 9.73
C LEU A 63 -0.10 -7.12 10.00
N GLY A 64 1.19 -6.92 10.31
CA GLY A 64 2.10 -7.99 10.66
C GLY A 64 1.57 -8.83 11.82
N HIS A 65 1.05 -8.19 12.88
CA HIS A 65 0.43 -8.90 14.00
C HIS A 65 -0.80 -9.72 13.54
N ARG A 66 -1.73 -9.10 12.80
CA ARG A 66 -2.91 -9.82 12.28
C ARG A 66 -2.56 -11.03 11.43
N LEU A 67 -1.50 -10.94 10.62
CA LEU A 67 -1.10 -11.99 9.70
C LEU A 67 -0.29 -13.11 10.37
N THR A 68 0.28 -12.88 11.55
CA THR A 68 0.99 -13.90 12.35
C THR A 68 0.06 -14.68 13.27
N ASP A 69 -1.15 -14.19 13.49
CA ASP A 69 -2.17 -14.91 14.23
C ASP A 69 -2.57 -16.19 13.48
N GLU A 70 -2.54 -17.34 14.17
CA GLU A 70 -2.97 -18.62 13.58
C GLU A 70 -4.47 -18.62 13.26
N GLU A 71 -5.25 -17.77 13.95
CA GLU A 71 -6.68 -17.58 13.72
C GLU A 71 -6.99 -16.45 12.72
N ALA A 72 -5.97 -15.92 12.01
CA ALA A 72 -6.17 -14.84 11.04
C ALA A 72 -7.25 -15.21 10.00
N GLN A 73 -8.40 -14.55 10.10
CA GLN A 73 -9.53 -14.77 9.19
C GLN A 73 -9.60 -13.68 8.14
N LEU A 74 -9.84 -14.09 6.89
CA LEU A 74 -10.13 -13.18 5.80
C LEU A 74 -11.58 -12.67 5.90
N SER A 75 -11.77 -11.39 5.66
CA SER A 75 -13.09 -10.80 5.41
C SER A 75 -13.44 -10.98 3.92
N LEU A 76 -13.76 -12.22 3.54
CA LEU A 76 -14.07 -12.55 2.15
C LEU A 76 -15.38 -11.92 1.72
N ARG A 77 -15.37 -11.18 0.61
CA ARG A 77 -16.51 -10.52 -0.01
C ARG A 77 -16.48 -10.70 -1.52
N TYR A 78 -17.65 -10.66 -2.14
CA TYR A 78 -17.73 -10.62 -3.59
C TYR A 78 -17.55 -9.19 -4.07
N ILE A 79 -16.43 -8.91 -4.72
CA ILE A 79 -15.98 -7.57 -5.08
C ILE A 79 -15.82 -7.40 -6.59
N ASP A 80 -16.03 -6.18 -7.06
CA ASP A 80 -15.62 -5.74 -8.41
C ASP A 80 -14.14 -5.38 -8.35
N LEU A 81 -13.31 -6.36 -8.70
CA LEU A 81 -11.85 -6.20 -8.63
C LEU A 81 -11.33 -5.25 -9.71
N THR A 82 -11.93 -5.24 -10.91
CA THR A 82 -11.57 -4.28 -11.96
C THR A 82 -11.69 -2.86 -11.45
N ARG A 83 -12.85 -2.51 -10.91
CA ARG A 83 -13.10 -1.16 -10.40
C ARG A 83 -12.14 -0.78 -9.28
N GLN A 84 -11.86 -1.68 -8.34
CA GLN A 84 -10.90 -1.40 -7.26
C GLN A 84 -9.48 -1.17 -7.79
N LEU A 85 -9.06 -1.92 -8.82
CA LEU A 85 -7.76 -1.77 -9.45
C LEU A 85 -7.65 -0.47 -10.26
N GLU A 86 -8.70 -0.09 -10.98
CA GLU A 86 -8.76 1.16 -11.74
C GLU A 86 -8.70 2.38 -10.81
N ASP A 87 -9.46 2.38 -9.71
CA ASP A 87 -9.44 3.42 -8.68
C ASP A 87 -8.04 3.53 -8.06
N LEU A 88 -7.43 2.39 -7.73
CA LEU A 88 -6.05 2.33 -7.22
C LEU A 88 -5.06 2.86 -8.24
N GLY A 89 -5.17 2.41 -9.50
CA GLY A 89 -4.28 2.80 -10.59
C GLY A 89 -4.30 4.29 -10.86
N THR A 90 -5.48 4.89 -10.88
CA THR A 90 -5.65 6.34 -11.08
C THR A 90 -4.96 7.15 -9.98
N ARG A 91 -5.13 6.75 -8.71
CA ARG A 91 -4.49 7.40 -7.56
C ARG A 91 -2.96 7.24 -7.59
N LEU A 92 -2.48 6.04 -7.89
CA LEU A 92 -1.04 5.75 -7.99
C LEU A 92 -0.38 6.55 -9.10
N GLN A 93 -1.01 6.68 -10.27
CA GLN A 93 -0.48 7.48 -11.38
C GLN A 93 -0.25 8.94 -10.96
N GLY A 94 -1.22 9.55 -10.28
CA GLY A 94 -1.08 10.91 -9.78
C GLY A 94 0.09 11.05 -8.79
N VAL A 95 0.11 10.20 -7.77
CA VAL A 95 1.09 10.28 -6.68
C VAL A 95 2.52 9.93 -7.16
N LEU A 96 2.67 8.90 -7.99
CA LEU A 96 3.98 8.45 -8.47
C LEU A 96 4.59 9.38 -9.54
N ALA A 97 3.76 10.11 -10.28
CA ALA A 97 4.23 11.12 -11.25
C ALA A 97 5.07 12.21 -10.57
N ASP A 98 4.74 12.58 -9.32
CA ASP A 98 5.47 13.59 -8.52
C ASP A 98 6.95 13.24 -8.30
N ILE A 99 7.29 11.96 -8.37
CA ILE A 99 8.65 11.42 -8.19
C ILE A 99 9.24 10.82 -9.48
N GLY A 100 8.64 11.12 -10.63
CA GLY A 100 9.13 10.66 -11.93
C GLY A 100 8.95 9.14 -12.17
N VAL A 101 8.05 8.49 -11.47
CA VAL A 101 7.71 7.07 -11.68
C VAL A 101 6.45 6.95 -12.52
N THR A 102 6.56 6.22 -13.62
CA THR A 102 5.41 5.89 -14.47
C THR A 102 4.79 4.59 -14.01
N PHE A 103 3.52 4.63 -13.63
CA PHE A 103 2.74 3.44 -13.29
C PHE A 103 1.74 3.12 -14.40
N THR A 104 1.68 1.84 -14.79
CA THR A 104 0.73 1.34 -15.80
C THR A 104 -0.05 0.16 -15.26
N LEU A 105 -1.36 0.21 -15.35
CA LEU A 105 -2.26 -0.89 -15.01
C LEU A 105 -2.79 -1.53 -16.31
N ARG A 106 -2.79 -2.87 -16.34
CA ARG A 106 -3.50 -3.69 -17.32
C ARG A 106 -4.36 -4.71 -16.58
N CYS A 107 -5.66 -4.60 -16.68
CA CYS A 107 -6.60 -5.55 -16.08
C CYS A 107 -7.72 -5.89 -17.06
N PRO A 108 -8.34 -7.07 -16.94
CA PRO A 108 -9.52 -7.42 -17.71
C PRO A 108 -10.71 -6.55 -17.33
N ASP A 109 -11.60 -6.30 -18.27
CA ASP A 109 -12.90 -5.71 -17.98
C ASP A 109 -13.76 -6.71 -17.18
N HIS A 110 -14.54 -6.20 -16.21
CA HIS A 110 -15.53 -7.00 -15.45
C HIS A 110 -14.95 -8.21 -14.70
N LEU A 111 -13.79 -8.06 -14.07
CA LEU A 111 -13.22 -9.09 -13.18
C LEU A 111 -13.83 -8.98 -11.79
N TYR A 112 -14.62 -9.99 -11.41
CA TYR A 112 -15.20 -10.14 -10.07
C TYR A 112 -14.52 -11.27 -9.33
N ALA A 113 -14.36 -11.13 -8.01
CA ALA A 113 -13.67 -12.12 -7.19
C ALA A 113 -14.24 -12.19 -5.77
N VAL A 114 -14.14 -13.35 -5.13
CA VAL A 114 -14.34 -13.50 -3.70
C VAL A 114 -12.99 -13.37 -3.00
N ALA A 115 -12.75 -12.23 -2.36
CA ALA A 115 -11.49 -11.90 -1.72
C ALA A 115 -11.67 -10.89 -0.57
N ASP A 116 -10.65 -10.74 0.25
CA ASP A 116 -10.52 -9.61 1.17
C ASP A 116 -9.89 -8.43 0.41
N GLY A 117 -10.74 -7.53 -0.09
CA GLY A 117 -10.31 -6.41 -0.93
C GLY A 117 -9.37 -5.43 -0.22
N ASP A 118 -9.51 -5.28 1.09
CA ASP A 118 -8.63 -4.39 1.87
C ASP A 118 -7.23 -4.97 2.02
N LEU A 119 -7.11 -6.26 2.30
CA LEU A 119 -5.81 -6.94 2.34
C LEU A 119 -5.15 -7.00 0.96
N LEU A 120 -5.93 -7.26 -0.10
CA LEU A 120 -5.40 -7.22 -1.47
C LEU A 120 -4.85 -5.82 -1.80
N ARG A 121 -5.59 -4.76 -1.48
CA ARG A 121 -5.13 -3.38 -1.69
C ARG A 121 -3.85 -3.09 -0.93
N GLN A 122 -3.74 -3.50 0.35
CA GLN A 122 -2.52 -3.35 1.13
C GLN A 122 -1.34 -4.09 0.50
N MET A 123 -1.54 -5.34 0.07
CA MET A 123 -0.52 -6.11 -0.64
C MET A 123 -0.02 -5.39 -1.89
N LEU A 124 -0.94 -4.89 -2.72
CA LEU A 124 -0.60 -4.17 -3.95
C LEU A 124 0.21 -2.90 -3.64
N LEU A 125 -0.23 -2.11 -2.65
CA LEU A 125 0.46 -0.88 -2.23
C LEU A 125 1.87 -1.16 -1.68
N GLU A 126 2.05 -2.21 -0.89
CA GLU A 126 3.36 -2.62 -0.36
C GLU A 126 4.32 -3.00 -1.49
N LEU A 127 3.88 -3.82 -2.46
CA LEU A 127 4.72 -4.24 -3.58
C LEU A 127 5.05 -3.07 -4.51
N ILE A 128 4.09 -2.20 -4.83
CA ILE A 128 4.33 -1.04 -5.67
C ILE A 128 5.24 -0.03 -5.00
N SER A 129 5.05 0.23 -3.69
CA SER A 129 5.93 1.10 -2.91
C SER A 129 7.37 0.62 -2.94
N ASN A 130 7.58 -0.69 -2.87
CA ASN A 130 8.89 -1.32 -2.93
C ASN A 130 9.56 -1.16 -4.29
N LEU A 131 8.84 -1.52 -5.36
CA LEU A 131 9.34 -1.35 -6.73
C LEU A 131 9.64 0.13 -7.05
N ALA A 132 8.81 1.03 -6.54
CA ALA A 132 9.01 2.47 -6.71
C ALA A 132 10.24 3.01 -5.97
N LEU A 133 10.88 2.29 -5.06
CA LEU A 133 12.17 2.67 -4.46
C LEU A 133 13.30 2.65 -5.48
N VAL A 134 13.31 1.73 -6.41
CA VAL A 134 14.43 1.47 -7.30
C VAL A 134 14.12 1.71 -8.78
N SER A 135 12.85 1.63 -9.18
CA SER A 135 12.44 1.67 -10.59
C SER A 135 11.74 2.97 -10.98
N THR A 136 11.86 3.36 -12.24
CA THR A 136 11.16 4.53 -12.81
C THR A 136 9.92 4.15 -13.62
N LYS A 137 9.75 2.87 -13.94
CA LYS A 137 8.55 2.36 -14.62
C LYS A 137 8.09 1.09 -13.94
N ILE A 138 6.82 1.05 -13.59
CA ILE A 138 6.17 -0.09 -12.94
C ILE A 138 4.92 -0.43 -13.73
N MET A 139 4.75 -1.70 -14.07
CA MET A 139 3.55 -2.21 -14.70
C MET A 139 2.92 -3.29 -13.82
N LEU A 140 1.63 -3.14 -13.52
CA LEU A 140 0.80 -4.18 -12.94
C LEU A 140 -0.11 -4.74 -14.03
N SER A 141 0.08 -6.03 -14.33
CA SER A 141 -0.80 -6.80 -15.21
C SER A 141 -1.62 -7.79 -14.41
N VAL A 142 -2.93 -7.80 -14.61
CA VAL A 142 -3.84 -8.76 -13.98
C VAL A 142 -4.48 -9.63 -15.05
N ALA A 143 -4.47 -10.94 -14.83
CA ALA A 143 -5.06 -11.91 -15.75
C ALA A 143 -5.67 -13.08 -14.98
N VAL A 144 -6.67 -13.73 -15.57
CA VAL A 144 -7.19 -15.01 -15.07
C VAL A 144 -6.59 -16.14 -15.88
N LYS A 145 -5.91 -17.08 -15.21
CA LYS A 145 -5.33 -18.29 -15.78
C LYS A 145 -5.62 -19.46 -14.87
N ASP A 146 -6.08 -20.55 -15.43
CA ASP A 146 -6.30 -21.83 -14.70
C ASP A 146 -7.08 -21.65 -13.39
N ASP A 147 -8.21 -20.94 -13.45
CA ASP A 147 -9.04 -20.57 -12.29
C ASP A 147 -8.27 -19.83 -11.17
N ARG A 148 -7.26 -19.09 -11.55
CA ARG A 148 -6.50 -18.22 -10.64
C ARG A 148 -6.42 -16.81 -11.19
N ILE A 149 -6.50 -15.83 -10.29
CA ILE A 149 -6.22 -14.43 -10.60
C ILE A 149 -4.72 -14.22 -10.37
N CYS A 150 -4.01 -13.84 -11.42
CA CYS A 150 -2.58 -13.58 -11.39
C CYS A 150 -2.32 -12.07 -11.47
N PHE A 151 -1.68 -11.52 -10.46
CA PHE A 151 -1.17 -10.16 -10.43
C PHE A 151 0.32 -10.22 -10.75
N THR A 152 0.72 -9.68 -11.88
CA THR A 152 2.13 -9.66 -12.31
C THR A 152 2.64 -8.23 -12.28
N PHE A 153 3.61 -7.98 -11.42
CA PHE A 153 4.35 -6.73 -11.35
C PHE A 153 5.62 -6.90 -12.16
N SER A 154 5.92 -5.93 -12.99
CA SER A 154 7.20 -5.84 -13.69
C SER A 154 7.71 -4.41 -13.62
N ASP A 155 9.01 -4.25 -13.53
CA ASP A 155 9.69 -2.98 -13.52
C ASP A 155 10.72 -2.87 -14.64
N ASN A 156 11.43 -1.77 -14.71
CA ASN A 156 12.49 -1.54 -15.69
C ASN A 156 13.90 -1.64 -15.08
N GLY A 157 14.02 -2.29 -13.92
CA GLY A 157 15.28 -2.39 -13.18
C GLY A 157 15.69 -1.08 -12.49
N PRO A 158 16.86 -1.08 -11.81
CA PRO A 158 17.35 0.09 -11.11
C PRO A 158 17.50 1.29 -12.05
N GLY A 159 16.75 2.35 -11.78
CA GLY A 159 16.77 3.60 -12.53
C GLY A 159 17.15 4.76 -11.63
N GLN A 160 17.94 5.71 -12.14
CA GLN A 160 18.12 7.00 -11.46
C GLN A 160 16.84 7.82 -11.64
N ALA A 161 16.05 7.94 -10.59
CA ALA A 161 14.98 8.93 -10.53
C ALA A 161 15.49 10.15 -9.78
N ASP A 162 15.58 11.27 -10.48
CA ASP A 162 15.96 12.54 -9.89
C ASP A 162 14.97 12.96 -8.81
N GLY A 163 15.49 13.26 -7.60
CA GLY A 163 14.71 13.83 -6.49
C GLY A 163 14.17 12.84 -5.46
N ARG A 164 14.53 11.56 -5.52
CA ARG A 164 14.17 10.60 -4.45
C ARG A 164 15.07 10.81 -3.23
N PRO A 165 14.52 10.75 -2.01
CA PRO A 165 15.35 10.67 -0.82
C PRO A 165 16.12 9.34 -0.86
N ALA A 166 17.46 9.40 -0.81
CA ALA A 166 18.28 8.21 -0.65
C ALA A 166 18.00 7.59 0.73
N LEU A 167 17.47 6.36 0.73
CA LEU A 167 17.41 5.56 1.95
C LEU A 167 18.79 4.90 2.18
N PRO A 168 19.25 4.74 3.43
CA PRO A 168 20.39 3.90 3.71
C PRO A 168 20.17 2.47 3.21
N ALA A 169 21.15 1.90 2.49
CA ALA A 169 21.01 0.58 1.84
C ALA A 169 20.50 -0.54 2.78
N GLN A 170 20.86 -0.49 4.06
CA GLN A 170 20.39 -1.46 5.07
C GLN A 170 18.89 -1.30 5.37
N LEU A 171 18.35 -0.10 5.34
CA LEU A 171 16.92 0.16 5.53
C LEU A 171 16.13 -0.22 4.28
N GLU A 172 16.69 -0.01 3.09
CA GLU A 172 16.09 -0.44 1.82
C GLU A 172 15.91 -1.97 1.81
N GLU A 173 16.96 -2.71 2.13
CA GLU A 173 16.92 -4.18 2.15
C GLU A 173 15.93 -4.73 3.19
N GLN A 174 15.88 -4.13 4.38
CA GLN A 174 14.94 -4.54 5.42
C GLN A 174 13.48 -4.22 5.08
N GLU A 175 13.23 -3.06 4.47
CA GLU A 175 11.91 -2.64 3.99
C GLU A 175 11.43 -3.57 2.88
N GLU A 176 12.30 -3.88 1.93
CA GLU A 176 12.01 -4.79 0.82
C GLU A 176 11.59 -6.18 1.31
N ARG A 177 12.38 -6.79 2.18
CA ARG A 177 12.09 -8.11 2.75
C ARG A 177 10.75 -8.10 3.50
N SER A 178 10.53 -7.10 4.34
CA SER A 178 9.30 -6.99 5.13
C SER A 178 8.05 -6.83 4.25
N SER A 179 8.11 -6.05 3.17
CA SER A 179 7.00 -5.87 2.23
C SER A 179 6.69 -7.15 1.46
N ILE A 180 7.73 -7.88 1.02
CA ILE A 180 7.57 -9.15 0.33
C ILE A 180 6.97 -10.21 1.25
N ASP A 181 7.42 -10.29 2.50
CA ASP A 181 6.89 -11.25 3.47
C ASP A 181 5.43 -10.96 3.80
N LEU A 182 5.04 -9.69 3.98
CA LEU A 182 3.64 -9.29 4.14
C LEU A 182 2.79 -9.69 2.93
N ALA A 183 3.27 -9.39 1.72
CA ALA A 183 2.56 -9.73 0.49
C ALA A 183 2.42 -11.25 0.32
N ARG A 184 3.46 -12.01 0.62
CA ARG A 184 3.45 -13.48 0.62
C ARG A 184 2.39 -14.02 1.57
N ARG A 185 2.36 -13.53 2.80
CA ARG A 185 1.41 -13.98 3.81
C ARG A 185 -0.04 -13.67 3.43
N ILE A 186 -0.29 -12.48 2.86
CA ILE A 186 -1.63 -12.12 2.34
C ILE A 186 -2.03 -13.06 1.20
N ALA A 187 -1.11 -13.38 0.28
CA ALA A 187 -1.37 -14.33 -0.80
C ALA A 187 -1.70 -15.72 -0.25
N GLU A 188 -0.92 -16.24 0.71
CA GLU A 188 -1.12 -17.54 1.36
C GLU A 188 -2.48 -17.63 2.06
N LEU A 189 -2.89 -16.59 2.80
CA LEU A 189 -4.22 -16.54 3.44
C LEU A 189 -5.35 -16.65 2.41
N HIS A 190 -5.17 -16.06 1.22
CA HIS A 190 -6.14 -16.22 0.11
C HIS A 190 -6.06 -17.60 -0.58
N GLY A 191 -5.16 -18.50 -0.14
CA GLY A 191 -4.88 -19.79 -0.80
C GLY A 191 -4.03 -19.64 -2.06
N GLY A 192 -3.22 -18.60 -2.07
CA GLY A 192 -2.37 -18.20 -3.18
C GLY A 192 -0.88 -18.41 -2.96
N THR A 193 -0.08 -17.88 -3.88
CA THR A 193 1.38 -17.95 -3.84
C THR A 193 1.98 -16.66 -4.36
N LEU A 194 3.20 -16.33 -3.89
CA LEU A 194 4.01 -15.24 -4.41
C LEU A 194 5.34 -15.80 -4.93
N MET A 195 5.67 -15.44 -6.17
CA MET A 195 6.92 -15.81 -6.85
C MET A 195 7.64 -14.55 -7.29
N ILE A 196 8.97 -14.56 -7.14
CA ILE A 196 9.85 -13.47 -7.57
C ILE A 196 10.85 -14.04 -8.56
N SER A 197 11.03 -13.37 -9.68
CA SER A 197 12.06 -13.67 -10.66
C SER A 197 12.84 -12.41 -11.02
N ALA A 198 14.15 -12.51 -11.05
CA ALA A 198 15.03 -11.48 -11.59
C ALA A 198 15.32 -11.79 -13.05
N ASN A 199 15.26 -10.79 -13.91
CA ASN A 199 15.61 -10.90 -15.31
C ASN A 199 17.10 -10.57 -15.52
N GLU A 200 17.62 -10.87 -16.70
CA GLU A 200 19.03 -10.63 -17.05
C GLU A 200 19.41 -9.14 -17.03
N ASP A 201 18.46 -8.26 -17.25
CA ASP A 201 18.61 -6.78 -17.20
C ASP A 201 18.45 -6.19 -15.79
N SER A 202 18.47 -7.04 -14.75
CA SER A 202 18.24 -6.67 -13.36
C SER A 202 16.85 -6.11 -13.05
N SER A 203 15.88 -6.22 -14.00
CA SER A 203 14.48 -5.94 -13.70
C SER A 203 13.87 -7.07 -12.89
N LEU A 204 12.88 -6.74 -12.05
CA LEU A 204 12.16 -7.70 -11.23
C LEU A 204 10.79 -8.01 -11.84
N SER A 205 10.41 -9.27 -11.73
CA SER A 205 9.04 -9.70 -11.95
C SER A 205 8.52 -10.38 -10.70
N ILE A 206 7.47 -9.82 -10.11
CA ILE A 206 6.79 -10.40 -8.95
C ILE A 206 5.42 -10.87 -9.41
N MET A 207 5.12 -12.15 -9.21
CA MET A 207 3.83 -12.73 -9.54
C MET A 207 3.13 -13.20 -8.26
N VAL A 208 1.96 -12.65 -8.01
CA VAL A 208 1.04 -13.12 -6.97
C VAL A 208 -0.12 -13.81 -7.65
N SER A 209 -0.46 -15.02 -7.22
CA SER A 209 -1.63 -15.73 -7.72
C SER A 209 -2.56 -16.14 -6.58
N ILE A 210 -3.85 -15.87 -6.73
CA ILE A 210 -4.90 -16.29 -5.78
C ILE A 210 -5.98 -17.09 -6.51
N PRO A 211 -6.71 -18.00 -5.85
CA PRO A 211 -7.82 -18.72 -6.47
C PRO A 211 -8.90 -17.75 -6.97
N HIS A 212 -9.37 -17.94 -8.18
CA HIS A 212 -10.52 -17.22 -8.73
C HIS A 212 -11.81 -17.90 -8.28
N ARG A 213 -12.24 -17.60 -7.05
CA ARG A 213 -13.50 -18.12 -6.50
C ARG A 213 -14.66 -17.33 -7.10
N LYS A 214 -15.52 -18.03 -7.81
CA LYS A 214 -16.80 -17.53 -8.31
C LYS A 214 -17.87 -18.00 -7.34
N ASP A 215 -18.41 -17.11 -6.54
CA ASP A 215 -19.51 -17.47 -5.65
C ASP A 215 -20.81 -16.83 -6.16
N PRO A 216 -21.74 -17.63 -6.69
CA PRO A 216 -23.00 -17.10 -7.19
C PRO A 216 -24.00 -16.70 -6.10
N GLY A 217 -23.70 -16.96 -4.82
CA GLY A 217 -24.61 -16.72 -3.69
C GLY A 217 -24.35 -15.42 -2.91
N LEU A 218 -23.22 -14.77 -3.10
CA LEU A 218 -22.89 -13.53 -2.41
C LEU A 218 -23.41 -12.31 -3.19
N ARG A 219 -23.94 -11.32 -2.46
CA ARG A 219 -24.25 -10.01 -3.05
C ARG A 219 -22.95 -9.32 -3.40
N LEU A 220 -22.90 -8.75 -4.61
CA LEU A 220 -21.82 -7.85 -4.99
C LEU A 220 -21.80 -6.66 -4.00
N GLU A 221 -20.77 -6.57 -3.20
CA GLU A 221 -20.57 -5.36 -2.42
C GLU A 221 -19.99 -4.28 -3.32
N SER A 222 -20.81 -3.24 -3.54
CA SER A 222 -20.31 -1.96 -4.00
C SER A 222 -19.49 -1.35 -2.83
N SER A 223 -18.31 -1.87 -2.64
CA SER A 223 -17.37 -1.31 -1.67
C SER A 223 -16.94 0.05 -2.19
N ALA A 224 -17.56 1.10 -1.67
CA ALA A 224 -16.86 2.36 -1.59
C ALA A 224 -15.67 2.10 -0.65
N ALA A 225 -14.57 1.62 -1.22
CA ALA A 225 -13.35 1.39 -0.48
C ALA A 225 -13.02 2.69 0.24
N SER A 226 -12.90 2.64 1.57
CA SER A 226 -12.39 3.79 2.29
C SER A 226 -10.95 4.00 1.89
N TRP A 227 -10.70 5.02 1.09
CA TRP A 227 -9.35 5.43 0.68
C TRP A 227 -8.66 6.31 1.73
N GLN A 228 -9.18 6.34 2.96
CA GLN A 228 -8.65 7.17 4.02
C GLN A 228 -8.00 6.35 5.11
N THR A 229 -6.81 6.79 5.51
CA THR A 229 -6.07 6.29 6.66
C THR A 229 -5.67 7.47 7.52
N GLY A 230 -6.29 7.59 8.70
CA GLY A 230 -5.98 8.70 9.61
C GLY A 230 -6.34 10.08 9.07
N GLY A 231 -7.32 10.18 8.17
CA GLY A 231 -7.70 11.43 7.53
C GLY A 231 -6.91 11.74 6.24
N PHE A 232 -5.93 10.91 5.88
CA PHE A 232 -5.14 11.04 4.65
C PHE A 232 -5.52 9.96 3.63
N ASP A 233 -5.28 10.24 2.36
CA ASP A 233 -5.41 9.22 1.31
C ASP A 233 -4.46 8.05 1.59
N SER A 234 -4.98 6.82 1.50
CA SER A 234 -4.21 5.61 1.83
C SER A 234 -3.04 5.36 0.88
N VAL A 235 -3.13 5.81 -0.38
CA VAL A 235 -2.02 5.75 -1.35
C VAL A 235 -0.93 6.72 -0.95
N LEU A 236 -1.29 7.94 -0.54
CA LEU A 236 -0.35 8.94 -0.04
C LEU A 236 0.39 8.44 1.21
N VAL A 237 -0.33 7.80 2.14
CA VAL A 237 0.27 7.16 3.32
C VAL A 237 1.23 6.05 2.92
N ALA A 238 0.83 5.15 2.03
CA ALA A 238 1.67 4.03 1.58
C ALA A 238 2.95 4.50 0.86
N MET A 239 2.86 5.58 0.07
CA MET A 239 3.98 6.15 -0.69
C MET A 239 4.78 7.20 0.10
N SER A 240 4.44 7.48 1.35
CA SER A 240 4.97 8.62 2.12
C SER A 240 6.49 8.63 2.31
N GLN A 241 7.15 7.49 2.24
CA GLN A 241 8.62 7.42 2.29
C GLN A 241 9.30 7.87 0.99
N LEU A 242 8.59 7.77 -0.15
CA LEU A 242 9.12 8.08 -1.48
C LEU A 242 8.88 9.54 -1.87
N LEU A 243 7.80 10.12 -1.34
CA LEU A 243 7.31 11.41 -1.76
C LEU A 243 8.07 12.56 -1.07
N PRO A 244 8.33 13.66 -1.77
CA PRO A 244 8.86 14.89 -1.17
C PRO A 244 7.79 15.56 -0.29
N SER A 245 8.22 16.42 0.64
CA SER A 245 7.29 17.10 1.56
C SER A 245 6.22 17.95 0.84
N ARG A 246 6.54 18.48 -0.35
CA ARG A 246 5.56 19.25 -1.15
C ARG A 246 4.31 18.46 -1.54
N SER A 247 4.41 17.13 -1.66
CA SER A 247 3.24 16.28 -1.95
C SER A 247 2.26 16.21 -0.77
N PHE A 248 2.66 16.69 0.42
CA PHE A 248 1.85 16.74 1.64
C PHE A 248 1.39 18.16 2.00
N LEU A 249 1.42 19.07 1.03
CA LEU A 249 0.79 20.38 1.18
C LEU A 249 -0.74 20.23 1.35
N PRO A 250 -1.38 21.11 2.11
CA PRO A 250 -2.82 21.03 2.40
C PRO A 250 -3.71 20.79 1.19
N GLU A 251 -3.42 21.46 0.08
CA GLU A 251 -4.15 21.33 -1.18
C GLU A 251 -4.06 19.95 -1.84
N ASN A 252 -3.09 19.12 -1.45
CA ASN A 252 -2.83 17.80 -2.01
C ASN A 252 -3.36 16.65 -1.11
N LEU A 253 -3.90 16.98 0.05
CA LEU A 253 -4.34 15.97 1.02
C LEU A 253 -5.77 15.47 0.78
N GLY A 254 -6.54 16.12 -0.05
CA GLY A 254 -7.87 15.71 -0.57
C GLY A 254 -9.01 16.09 0.31
#